data_95734a11774cd1e05a191cc64438e950
#
_entry.id   95734a11774cd1e05a191cc64438e950
#
_cell.length_a   1.000
_cell.length_b   1.000
_cell.length_c   1.000
_cell.angle_alpha   90.00
_cell.angle_beta   90.00
_cell.angle_gamma   90.00
#
_symmetry.space_group_name_H-M   'P 1'
#
loop_
_entity.id
_entity.type
_entity.pdbx_description
1 polymer ?
#
loop_
_entity_poly.entity_id
_entity_poly.type
_entity_poly.pdbx_seq_one_letter_code
_entity_poly.pdbx_strand_id
1 'polypeptide(L)'
;MSDFIIFVGIKLIKMEKNSIETDKKFMRFAIEEARRALKEQEVPIGAVVVCGDRVIGRGHNLVETLCDATAHAEMQAITAAATTLGGKYLKGCTLYVTVEPCIMCAGALAWSQIDRVVYGAADPKRGYSTVQGR
;
A
#
# COMPACT_ATOMS: atom_id res chain seq x y z
N MET A 1 19.06 4.10 8.60
CA MET A 1 18.14 4.91 7.81
C MET A 1 16.95 4.09 7.34
N SER A 2 15.84 4.68 7.28
CA SER A 2 14.68 4.02 6.75
C SER A 2 14.67 4.09 5.22
N ASP A 3 14.34 2.97 4.58
CA ASP A 3 14.10 2.92 3.16
C ASP A 3 12.64 3.25 2.82
N PHE A 4 11.87 3.61 3.86
CA PHE A 4 10.44 3.88 3.69
C PHE A 4 10.17 5.36 3.59
N ILE A 5 9.17 5.70 2.80
CA ILE A 5 8.63 7.04 2.73
C ILE A 5 7.19 6.98 3.22
N ILE A 6 6.84 7.90 4.12
CA ILE A 6 5.51 7.96 4.72
C ILE A 6 4.82 9.24 4.30
N PHE A 7 3.56 9.14 3.95
CA PHE A 7 2.75 10.32 3.77
C PHE A 7 1.37 10.11 4.40
N VAL A 8 0.74 11.21 4.78
CA VAL A 8 -0.63 11.24 5.30
C VAL A 8 -1.44 12.10 4.35
N GLY A 9 -2.47 11.51 3.77
CA GLY A 9 -3.14 12.16 2.66
C GLY A 9 -2.15 12.32 1.52
N ILE A 10 -1.76 13.56 1.25
CA ILE A 10 -0.76 13.87 0.23
C ILE A 10 0.49 14.53 0.82
N LYS A 11 0.65 14.49 2.14
CA LYS A 11 1.79 15.11 2.82
C LYS A 11 2.78 14.06 3.29
N LEU A 12 4.06 14.32 3.00
CA LEU A 12 5.14 13.56 3.62
C LEU A 12 5.25 13.97 5.09
N ILE A 13 5.47 12.99 5.95
CA ILE A 13 5.74 13.24 7.36
C ILE A 13 7.07 12.65 7.73
N LYS A 14 7.69 13.24 8.75
CA LYS A 14 8.96 12.75 9.28
C LYS A 14 8.71 11.52 10.12
N MET A 15 9.49 10.46 9.89
CA MET A 15 9.41 9.23 10.66
C MET A 15 10.05 9.38 12.02
N GLU A 16 9.38 8.85 13.03
CA GLU A 16 9.97 8.68 14.36
C GLU A 16 10.56 7.28 14.49
N LYS A 17 11.55 7.14 15.39
CA LYS A 17 12.31 5.91 15.55
C LYS A 17 11.43 4.68 15.83
N ASN A 18 10.48 4.80 16.76
CA ASN A 18 9.59 3.68 17.11
C ASN A 18 8.68 3.29 15.95
N SER A 19 8.24 4.29 15.18
CA SER A 19 7.43 4.05 13.97
C SER A 19 8.20 3.30 12.92
N ILE A 20 9.52 3.51 12.81
CA ILE A 20 10.36 2.82 11.83
C ILE A 20 10.35 1.31 12.08
N GLU A 21 10.51 0.88 13.33
CA GLU A 21 10.52 -0.55 13.64
C GLU A 21 9.17 -1.21 13.36
N THR A 22 8.09 -0.55 13.74
CA THR A 22 6.74 -1.03 13.45
C THR A 22 6.50 -1.09 11.95
N ASP A 23 6.90 -0.06 11.22
CA ASP A 23 6.71 0.00 9.79
C ASP A 23 7.52 -1.09 9.07
N LYS A 24 8.73 -1.38 9.53
CA LYS A 24 9.51 -2.49 8.98
C LYS A 24 8.82 -3.83 9.20
N LYS A 25 8.25 -4.04 10.38
CA LYS A 25 7.52 -5.26 10.70
C LYS A 25 6.39 -5.50 9.70
N PHE A 26 5.56 -4.51 9.47
CA PHE A 26 4.41 -4.67 8.58
C PHE A 26 4.82 -4.63 7.10
N MET A 27 5.90 -3.94 6.76
CA MET A 27 6.42 -4.01 5.40
C MET A 27 6.85 -5.42 5.02
N ARG A 28 7.32 -6.22 5.97
CA ARG A 28 7.66 -7.62 5.70
C ARG A 28 6.45 -8.41 5.21
N PHE A 29 5.26 -8.14 5.75
CA PHE A 29 4.04 -8.78 5.25
C PHE A 29 3.71 -8.34 3.83
N ALA A 30 3.93 -7.07 3.51
CA ALA A 30 3.73 -6.59 2.13
C ALA A 30 4.72 -7.26 1.18
N ILE A 31 5.97 -7.48 1.62
CA ILE A 31 6.98 -8.18 0.83
C ILE A 31 6.57 -9.64 0.59
N GLU A 32 5.99 -10.30 1.59
CA GLU A 32 5.46 -11.65 1.41
C GLU A 32 4.39 -11.69 0.33
N GLU A 33 3.51 -10.70 0.29
CA GLU A 33 2.49 -10.60 -0.76
C GLU A 33 3.13 -10.38 -2.14
N ALA A 34 4.19 -9.58 -2.20
CA ALA A 34 4.93 -9.40 -3.46
C ALA A 34 5.53 -10.71 -3.95
N ARG A 35 6.04 -11.54 -3.05
CA ARG A 35 6.56 -12.86 -3.41
C ARG A 35 5.47 -13.79 -3.93
N ARG A 36 4.27 -13.70 -3.38
CA ARG A 36 3.11 -14.46 -3.90
C ARG A 36 2.79 -14.04 -5.33
N ALA A 37 2.79 -12.74 -5.59
CA ALA A 37 2.57 -12.22 -6.94
C ALA A 37 3.62 -12.80 -7.91
N LEU A 38 4.88 -12.79 -7.51
CA LEU A 38 5.96 -13.31 -8.34
C LEU A 38 5.74 -14.79 -8.69
N LYS A 39 5.32 -15.60 -7.72
CA LYS A 39 5.02 -17.01 -7.95
C LYS A 39 3.86 -17.21 -8.93
N GLU A 40 2.94 -16.27 -8.99
CA GLU A 40 1.79 -16.30 -9.89
C GLU A 40 2.07 -15.63 -11.22
N GLN A 41 3.33 -15.29 -11.49
CA GLN A 41 3.76 -14.62 -12.73
C GLN A 41 3.12 -13.24 -12.89
N GLU A 42 2.84 -12.58 -11.78
CA GLU A 42 2.39 -11.20 -11.74
C GLU A 42 3.57 -10.28 -11.43
N VAL A 43 3.39 -9.00 -11.68
CA VAL A 43 4.38 -8.00 -11.22
C VAL A 43 4.49 -8.09 -9.69
N PRO A 44 5.72 -8.24 -9.14
CA PRO A 44 5.88 -8.54 -7.72
C PRO A 44 5.69 -7.31 -6.82
N ILE A 45 4.44 -6.92 -6.66
CA ILE A 45 4.04 -5.83 -5.77
C ILE A 45 3.04 -6.39 -4.77
N GLY A 46 3.25 -6.09 -3.50
CA GLY A 46 2.38 -6.53 -2.42
C GLY A 46 1.99 -5.38 -1.50
N ALA A 47 0.85 -5.51 -0.86
CA ALA A 47 0.32 -4.51 0.05
C ALA A 47 -0.45 -5.14 1.19
N VAL A 48 -0.39 -4.50 2.36
CA VAL A 48 -1.24 -4.86 3.49
C VAL A 48 -1.83 -3.61 4.11
N VAL A 49 -3.02 -3.73 4.64
CA VAL A 49 -3.66 -2.68 5.44
C VAL A 49 -3.65 -3.11 6.90
N VAL A 50 -3.19 -2.23 7.77
CA VAL A 50 -3.05 -2.49 9.20
C VAL A 50 -3.92 -1.51 9.97
N CYS A 51 -4.70 -2.01 10.91
CA CYS A 51 -5.49 -1.19 11.83
C CYS A 51 -5.11 -1.58 13.25
N GLY A 52 -4.57 -0.63 14.01
CA GLY A 52 -3.91 -0.95 15.26
C GLY A 52 -2.69 -1.81 14.98
N ASP A 53 -2.60 -2.96 15.62
CA ASP A 53 -1.51 -3.91 15.39
C ASP A 53 -1.93 -5.11 14.55
N ARG A 54 -3.06 -5.02 13.85
CA ARG A 54 -3.62 -6.13 13.11
C ARG A 54 -3.64 -5.88 11.63
N VAL A 55 -3.20 -6.87 10.86
CA VAL A 55 -3.36 -6.88 9.41
C VAL A 55 -4.82 -7.22 9.12
N ILE A 56 -5.54 -6.29 8.51
CA ILE A 56 -6.97 -6.45 8.20
C ILE A 56 -7.24 -6.66 6.71
N GLY A 57 -6.24 -6.46 5.87
CA GLY A 57 -6.37 -6.71 4.44
C GLY A 57 -5.01 -6.96 3.81
N ARG A 58 -4.96 -7.88 2.86
CA ARG A 58 -3.75 -8.23 2.11
C ARG A 58 -4.08 -8.20 0.63
N GLY A 59 -3.11 -7.82 -0.17
CA GLY A 59 -3.25 -7.84 -1.61
C GLY A 59 -1.93 -7.96 -2.32
N HIS A 60 -1.95 -8.53 -3.50
CA HIS A 60 -0.82 -8.51 -4.41
C HIS A 60 -1.37 -8.31 -5.82
N ASN A 61 -0.50 -7.93 -6.73
CA ASN A 61 -0.91 -7.63 -8.10
C ASN A 61 -1.58 -8.85 -8.73
N LEU A 62 -2.75 -8.65 -9.35
CA LEU A 62 -3.54 -9.69 -10.00
C LEU A 62 -3.99 -9.27 -11.41
N VAL A 63 -3.29 -8.31 -12.01
CA VAL A 63 -3.68 -7.76 -13.32
C VAL A 63 -3.85 -8.86 -14.38
N GLU A 64 -2.90 -9.77 -14.47
CA GLU A 64 -2.96 -10.85 -15.47
C GLU A 64 -3.99 -11.91 -15.07
N THR A 65 -3.99 -12.30 -13.80
CA THR A 65 -4.89 -13.35 -13.30
C THR A 65 -6.35 -12.97 -13.48
N LEU A 66 -6.71 -11.72 -13.18
CA LEU A 66 -8.10 -11.26 -13.26
C LEU A 66 -8.44 -10.61 -14.59
N CYS A 67 -7.47 -10.48 -15.50
CA CYS A 67 -7.64 -9.73 -16.76
C CYS A 67 -8.21 -8.33 -16.47
N ASP A 68 -7.65 -7.66 -15.48
CA ASP A 68 -8.14 -6.37 -14.98
C ASP A 68 -6.97 -5.43 -14.78
N ALA A 69 -6.88 -4.40 -15.61
CA ALA A 69 -5.79 -3.42 -15.56
C ALA A 69 -5.73 -2.65 -14.24
N THR A 70 -6.81 -2.65 -13.46
CA THR A 70 -6.85 -1.96 -12.17
C THR A 70 -6.58 -2.86 -10.98
N ALA A 71 -6.33 -4.14 -11.19
CA ALA A 71 -6.16 -5.13 -10.11
C ALA A 71 -4.77 -5.04 -9.47
N HIS A 72 -4.38 -3.85 -9.05
CA HIS A 72 -3.13 -3.58 -8.35
C HIS A 72 -3.19 -4.08 -6.91
N ALA A 73 -2.03 -4.31 -6.30
CA ALA A 73 -1.93 -4.81 -4.93
C ALA A 73 -2.71 -3.93 -3.95
N GLU A 74 -2.60 -2.62 -4.10
CA GLU A 74 -3.28 -1.66 -3.21
C GLU A 74 -4.80 -1.79 -3.31
N MET A 75 -5.31 -1.95 -4.53
CA MET A 75 -6.76 -2.10 -4.74
C MET A 75 -7.26 -3.37 -4.07
N GLN A 76 -6.53 -4.46 -4.17
CA GLN A 76 -6.88 -5.73 -3.53
C GLN A 76 -6.87 -5.58 -1.99
N ALA A 77 -5.85 -4.93 -1.45
CA ALA A 77 -5.71 -4.75 -0.01
C ALA A 77 -6.82 -3.85 0.56
N ILE A 78 -7.16 -2.77 -0.15
CA ILE A 78 -8.24 -1.85 0.25
C ILE A 78 -9.58 -2.60 0.31
N THR A 79 -9.90 -3.36 -0.73
CA THR A 79 -11.15 -4.12 -0.78
C THR A 79 -11.22 -5.14 0.35
N ALA A 80 -10.13 -5.88 0.59
CA ALA A 80 -10.08 -6.87 1.66
C ALA A 80 -10.25 -6.20 3.03
N ALA A 81 -9.58 -5.08 3.26
CA ALA A 81 -9.66 -4.36 4.52
C ALA A 81 -11.06 -3.82 4.77
N ALA A 82 -11.70 -3.25 3.76
CA ALA A 82 -13.07 -2.74 3.87
C ALA A 82 -14.03 -3.87 4.23
N THR A 83 -13.86 -5.04 3.63
CA THR A 83 -14.67 -6.21 3.95
C THR A 83 -14.48 -6.63 5.40
N THR A 84 -13.24 -6.66 5.88
CA THR A 84 -12.93 -7.04 7.25
C THR A 84 -13.55 -6.06 8.25
N LEU A 85 -13.46 -4.76 7.98
CA LEU A 85 -14.04 -3.74 8.85
C LEU A 85 -15.56 -3.63 8.74
N GLY A 86 -16.13 -4.12 7.65
CA GLY A 86 -17.55 -3.97 7.37
C GLY A 86 -17.93 -2.55 6.98
N GLY A 87 -17.01 -1.78 6.40
CA GLY A 87 -17.26 -0.40 6.01
C GLY A 87 -16.26 0.09 4.99
N LYS A 88 -16.63 1.10 4.23
CA LYS A 88 -15.85 1.59 3.09
C LYS A 88 -14.69 2.50 3.45
N TYR A 89 -14.67 3.06 4.65
CA TYR A 89 -13.64 4.00 5.04
C TYR A 89 -12.63 3.34 5.99
N LEU A 90 -11.36 3.56 5.70
CA LEU A 90 -10.25 2.93 6.41
C LEU A 90 -9.57 3.92 7.36
N LYS A 91 -10.38 4.66 8.11
CA LYS A 91 -9.87 5.61 9.10
C LYS A 91 -9.12 4.86 10.20
N GLY A 92 -8.03 5.43 10.65
CA GLY A 92 -7.17 4.80 11.66
C GLY A 92 -6.28 3.70 11.12
N CYS A 93 -6.27 3.47 9.81
CA CYS A 93 -5.51 2.40 9.19
C CYS A 93 -4.28 2.95 8.46
N THR A 94 -3.31 2.06 8.27
CA THR A 94 -2.09 2.33 7.48
C THR A 94 -1.99 1.29 6.38
N LEU A 95 -1.70 1.74 5.17
CA LEU A 95 -1.33 0.83 4.08
C LEU A 95 0.19 0.75 3.99
N TYR A 96 0.69 -0.47 3.88
CA TYR A 96 2.09 -0.75 3.56
C TYR A 96 2.14 -1.39 2.19
N VAL A 97 2.92 -0.81 1.29
CA VAL A 97 3.06 -1.32 -0.08
C VAL A 97 4.54 -1.30 -0.47
N THR A 98 4.97 -2.31 -1.21
CA THR A 98 6.38 -2.49 -1.52
C THR A 98 6.95 -1.44 -2.47
N VAL A 99 6.10 -0.85 -3.31
CA VAL A 99 6.49 0.17 -4.30
C VAL A 99 5.54 1.34 -4.20
N GLU A 100 6.03 2.54 -4.49
CA GLU A 100 5.24 3.76 -4.49
C GLU A 100 3.94 3.57 -5.29
N PRO A 101 2.77 3.92 -4.72
CA PRO A 101 1.49 3.80 -5.45
C PRO A 101 1.47 4.66 -6.70
N CYS A 102 0.87 4.13 -7.76
CA CYS A 102 0.59 4.92 -8.96
C CYS A 102 -0.54 5.92 -8.68
N ILE A 103 -0.80 6.80 -9.63
CA ILE A 103 -1.82 7.85 -9.46
C ILE A 103 -3.23 7.26 -9.24
N MET A 104 -3.55 6.15 -9.88
CA MET A 104 -4.83 5.48 -9.68
C MET A 104 -4.97 5.00 -8.24
N CYS A 105 -3.96 4.29 -7.73
CA CYS A 105 -4.00 3.77 -6.37
C CYS A 105 -3.92 4.88 -5.33
N ALA A 106 -3.14 5.93 -5.59
CA ALA A 106 -3.11 7.10 -4.71
C ALA A 106 -4.49 7.75 -4.59
N GLY A 107 -5.22 7.85 -5.70
CA GLY A 107 -6.60 8.33 -5.69
C GLY A 107 -7.52 7.41 -4.90
N ALA A 108 -7.39 6.10 -5.08
CA ALA A 108 -8.19 5.13 -4.34
C ALA A 108 -7.91 5.21 -2.83
N LEU A 109 -6.66 5.38 -2.45
CA LEU A 109 -6.28 5.54 -1.05
C LEU A 109 -6.89 6.81 -0.45
N ALA A 110 -6.90 7.91 -1.21
CA ALA A 110 -7.54 9.14 -0.77
C ALA A 110 -9.05 8.94 -0.58
N TRP A 111 -9.72 8.28 -1.53
CA TRP A 111 -11.14 7.98 -1.41
C TRP A 111 -11.48 7.08 -0.22
N SER A 112 -10.60 6.13 0.10
CA SER A 112 -10.79 5.24 1.24
C SER A 112 -10.59 5.94 2.58
N GLN A 113 -10.07 7.16 2.60
CA GLN A 113 -9.76 7.95 3.79
C GLN A 113 -8.77 7.26 4.73
N ILE A 114 -7.83 6.51 4.15
CA ILE A 114 -6.78 5.87 4.94
C ILE A 114 -5.87 6.94 5.56
N ASP A 115 -5.37 6.68 6.77
CA ASP A 115 -4.62 7.70 7.51
C ASP A 115 -3.16 7.82 7.07
N ARG A 116 -2.52 6.69 6.76
CA ARG A 116 -1.09 6.68 6.41
C ARG A 116 -0.83 5.72 5.29
N VAL A 117 0.15 6.05 4.48
CA VAL A 117 0.69 5.15 3.45
C VAL A 117 2.20 5.12 3.60
N VAL A 118 2.74 3.90 3.70
CA VAL A 118 4.17 3.66 3.79
C VAL A 118 4.57 2.81 2.60
N TYR A 119 5.54 3.26 1.82
CA TYR A 119 6.00 2.47 0.68
C TYR A 119 7.52 2.25 0.74
N GLY A 120 7.93 1.12 0.16
CA GLY A 120 9.31 0.67 0.26
C GLY A 120 10.23 1.35 -0.73
N ALA A 121 9.86 1.36 -1.99
CA ALA A 121 10.71 1.89 -3.06
C ALA A 121 9.96 2.93 -3.88
N ALA A 122 10.64 4.01 -4.25
CA ALA A 122 10.08 5.00 -5.16
C ALA A 122 9.93 4.40 -6.56
N ASP A 123 8.92 4.85 -7.27
CA ASP A 123 8.72 4.49 -8.67
C ASP A 123 8.86 5.76 -9.52
N PRO A 124 10.03 6.01 -10.09
CA PRO A 124 10.26 7.25 -10.83
C PRO A 124 9.49 7.32 -12.15
N LYS A 125 8.92 6.22 -12.58
CA LYS A 125 8.15 6.17 -13.83
C LYS A 125 6.67 6.37 -13.61
N ARG A 126 6.08 5.66 -12.65
CA ARG A 126 4.63 5.55 -12.51
C ARG A 126 4.12 5.94 -11.13
N GLY A 127 5.00 6.26 -10.20
CA GLY A 127 4.61 6.67 -8.87
C GLY A 127 3.80 7.97 -8.90
N TYR A 128 2.93 8.15 -7.91
CA TYR A 128 2.08 9.34 -7.82
C TYR A 128 2.91 10.63 -7.81
N SER A 129 4.13 10.57 -7.28
CA SER A 129 5.01 11.75 -7.19
C SER A 129 5.46 12.25 -8.57
N THR A 130 5.35 11.44 -9.61
CA THR A 130 5.67 11.88 -10.97
C THR A 130 4.67 12.91 -11.48
N VAL A 131 3.48 12.97 -10.90
CA VAL A 131 2.41 13.90 -11.25
C VAL A 131 2.32 15.04 -10.24
N GLN A 132 2.59 14.73 -8.98
CA GLN A 132 2.52 15.69 -7.89
C GLN A 132 3.63 16.74 -8.02
N GLY A 133 3.31 17.99 -7.81
CA GLY A 133 4.30 19.06 -7.86
C GLY A 133 4.57 19.64 -9.24
N ARG A 134 3.78 19.30 -10.20
CA ARG A 134 3.88 19.87 -11.55
C ARG A 134 3.16 21.20 -11.68
#